data_7d0db8e96b4d4d7646e1ff0e4d3dc926
#
_entry.id   7d0db8e96b4d4d7646e1ff0e4d3dc926
#
_cell.length_a   1.000
_cell.length_b   1.000
_cell.length_c   1.000
_cell.angle_alpha   90.00
_cell.angle_beta   90.00
_cell.angle_gamma   90.00
#
_symmetry.space_group_name_H-M   'P 1'
#
loop_
_entity.id
_entity.type
_entity.pdbx_description
1 polymer ?
#
loop_
_entity_poly.entity_id
_entity_poly.type
_entity_poly.pdbx_seq_one_letter_code
_entity_poly.pdbx_strand_id
1 'polypeptide(L)'
;MAASRLLFSLCTALAVAAAAATDTLKQGDSLTAPATLVSSPSGVFELGFHAPDPARPARLYLCVWYRDTQPRTVAWVANRVNAAAAAAPSLTLTAGGELRVLDGAAKDGAPMLWSSNTTTRAAPRGGYSAVIQDSGSLQVRDVDGTVIWDSFWHPSDTMLSGMRISVNAEVRAQVRGPPERMLFTSWASETDPSPGRFALGLDPANPSQAFIWRDGNVPFWRSGQWTGLNFVGIPYRPLYVYGYKQGNDPILGMYFTYTATNTSLQRFVVAPDGRDVCYMVKKSTQEWETVWVQPSNECERYGACGSNAICTVVQDRKAKCTCLKV
;
A
#
# COMPACT_ATOMS: atom_id res chain seq x y z
N MET A 1 6.09 39.70 -68.67
CA MET A 1 7.03 39.57 -67.56
C MET A 1 6.22 39.44 -66.33
N ALA A 2 5.97 38.21 -65.84
CA ALA A 2 5.21 37.91 -64.61
C ALA A 2 6.19 37.38 -63.57
N ALA A 3 6.34 38.13 -62.47
CA ALA A 3 7.21 37.75 -61.36
C ALA A 3 6.43 36.87 -60.42
N SER A 4 6.81 35.61 -60.36
CA SER A 4 6.28 34.61 -59.37
C SER A 4 6.92 34.82 -58.00
N ARG A 5 6.13 35.22 -56.99
CA ARG A 5 6.57 35.29 -55.58
C ARG A 5 6.34 33.94 -54.93
N LEU A 6 7.40 33.20 -54.67
CA LEU A 6 7.40 32.02 -53.78
C LEU A 6 7.28 32.49 -52.30
N LEU A 7 6.17 32.20 -51.67
CA LEU A 7 6.02 32.27 -50.22
C LEU A 7 6.61 31.01 -49.61
N PHE A 8 7.75 31.12 -48.95
CA PHE A 8 8.27 30.08 -48.03
C PHE A 8 7.50 30.15 -46.69
N SER A 9 6.62 29.19 -46.50
CA SER A 9 5.96 29.01 -45.21
C SER A 9 6.92 28.27 -44.29
N LEU A 10 7.46 28.97 -43.29
CA LEU A 10 8.34 28.41 -42.27
C LEU A 10 7.45 27.75 -41.19
N CYS A 11 7.22 26.42 -41.27
CA CYS A 11 6.62 25.66 -40.22
C CYS A 11 7.64 25.49 -39.08
N THR A 12 7.56 26.31 -38.04
CA THR A 12 8.24 26.09 -36.79
C THR A 12 7.53 24.95 -36.04
N ALA A 13 8.06 23.73 -36.11
CA ALA A 13 7.65 22.64 -35.26
C ALA A 13 8.10 22.96 -33.82
N LEU A 14 7.16 23.36 -32.97
CA LEU A 14 7.39 23.36 -31.51
C LEU A 14 7.57 21.89 -31.09
N ALA A 15 8.82 21.50 -30.88
CA ALA A 15 9.13 20.27 -30.15
C ALA A 15 8.72 20.49 -28.69
N VAL A 16 7.54 20.02 -28.30
CA VAL A 16 7.18 19.83 -26.89
C VAL A 16 8.09 18.72 -26.38
N ALA A 17 9.17 19.10 -25.71
CA ALA A 17 9.96 18.14 -24.96
C ALA A 17 9.05 17.55 -23.88
N ALA A 18 8.61 16.32 -24.09
CA ALA A 18 7.98 15.55 -23.00
C ALA A 18 9.01 15.47 -21.88
N ALA A 19 8.74 16.15 -20.76
CA ALA A 19 9.55 16.01 -19.58
C ALA A 19 9.54 14.52 -19.22
N ALA A 20 10.72 13.89 -19.17
CA ALA A 20 10.83 12.51 -18.73
C ALA A 20 10.22 12.41 -17.33
N ALA A 21 9.27 11.49 -17.16
CA ALA A 21 8.67 11.25 -15.85
C ALA A 21 9.79 10.89 -14.87
N THR A 22 9.88 11.62 -13.75
CA THR A 22 10.90 11.39 -12.74
C THR A 22 10.32 10.46 -11.67
N ASP A 23 11.16 9.59 -11.11
CA ASP A 23 10.82 8.73 -9.97
C ASP A 23 11.29 9.32 -8.63
N THR A 24 11.96 10.47 -8.67
CA THR A 24 12.73 10.99 -7.54
C THR A 24 12.35 12.43 -7.20
N LEU A 25 12.11 12.68 -5.91
CA LEU A 25 12.01 13.98 -5.27
C LEU A 25 13.31 14.24 -4.48
N LYS A 26 14.03 15.29 -4.80
CA LYS A 26 15.27 15.66 -4.09
C LYS A 26 14.97 16.47 -2.83
N GLN A 27 15.92 16.46 -1.91
CA GLN A 27 15.87 17.30 -0.72
C GLN A 27 15.63 18.77 -1.07
N GLY A 28 14.64 19.39 -0.43
CA GLY A 28 14.23 20.76 -0.68
C GLY A 28 13.22 20.94 -1.81
N ASP A 29 13.01 19.92 -2.63
CA ASP A 29 11.97 19.94 -3.67
C ASP A 29 10.57 19.67 -3.09
N SER A 30 9.57 20.00 -3.87
CA SER A 30 8.15 19.75 -3.56
C SER A 30 7.43 19.17 -4.74
N LEU A 31 6.66 18.12 -4.50
CA LEU A 31 5.67 17.59 -5.44
C LEU A 31 4.31 18.19 -5.10
N THR A 32 3.83 19.10 -5.94
CA THR A 32 2.54 19.79 -5.73
C THR A 32 1.50 19.27 -6.71
N ALA A 33 0.27 19.03 -6.23
CA ALA A 33 -0.82 18.60 -7.09
C ALA A 33 -1.02 19.59 -8.27
N PRO A 34 -1.28 19.10 -9.50
CA PRO A 34 -1.55 17.73 -9.90
C PRO A 34 -0.31 16.91 -10.36
N ALA A 35 0.91 17.38 -10.10
CA ALA A 35 2.12 16.67 -10.52
C ALA A 35 2.24 15.29 -9.87
N THR A 36 2.91 14.36 -10.58
CA THR A 36 3.16 12.99 -10.10
C THR A 36 4.62 12.59 -10.33
N LEU A 37 5.07 11.60 -9.55
CA LEU A 37 6.28 10.83 -9.83
C LEU A 37 5.88 9.48 -10.38
N VAL A 38 6.67 8.92 -11.28
CA VAL A 38 6.44 7.61 -11.91
C VAL A 38 7.61 6.69 -11.59
N SER A 39 7.32 5.49 -11.13
CA SER A 39 8.35 4.50 -10.81
C SER A 39 9.22 4.15 -12.04
N SER A 40 10.47 3.84 -11.79
CA SER A 40 11.46 3.58 -12.85
C SER A 40 12.15 2.21 -12.56
N PRO A 41 12.51 1.44 -13.61
CA PRO A 41 12.36 1.73 -15.05
C PRO A 41 11.02 1.35 -15.68
N SER A 42 10.16 0.58 -15.01
CA SER A 42 8.98 -0.04 -15.65
C SER A 42 7.72 0.83 -15.65
N GLY A 43 7.65 1.88 -14.81
CA GLY A 43 6.52 2.80 -14.77
C GLY A 43 5.21 2.19 -14.24
N VAL A 44 5.29 1.14 -13.42
CA VAL A 44 4.11 0.42 -12.89
C VAL A 44 3.32 1.25 -11.90
N PHE A 45 4.01 2.07 -11.09
CA PHE A 45 3.38 2.86 -10.03
C PHE A 45 3.55 4.36 -10.26
N GLU A 46 2.58 5.10 -9.78
CA GLU A 46 2.58 6.55 -9.68
C GLU A 46 2.38 7.00 -8.24
N LEU A 47 3.07 8.08 -7.86
CA LEU A 47 2.90 8.79 -6.58
C LEU A 47 2.38 10.19 -6.86
N GLY A 48 1.31 10.58 -6.18
CA GLY A 48 0.73 11.92 -6.29
C GLY A 48 -0.51 12.09 -5.43
N PHE A 49 -1.23 13.19 -5.64
CA PHE A 49 -2.46 13.47 -4.92
C PHE A 49 -3.68 12.96 -5.69
N HIS A 50 -4.55 12.23 -4.99
CA HIS A 50 -5.75 11.63 -5.55
C HIS A 50 -6.93 11.73 -4.57
N ALA A 51 -8.15 11.87 -5.13
CA ALA A 51 -9.41 11.78 -4.40
C ALA A 51 -10.05 10.40 -4.67
N PRO A 52 -10.00 9.45 -3.72
CA PRO A 52 -10.59 8.12 -3.90
C PRO A 52 -12.14 8.16 -3.98
N ASP A 53 -12.76 9.16 -3.36
CA ASP A 53 -14.21 9.35 -3.41
C ASP A 53 -14.60 10.32 -4.54
N PRO A 54 -15.23 9.83 -5.62
CA PRO A 54 -15.68 10.71 -6.72
C PRO A 54 -16.73 11.74 -6.29
N ALA A 55 -17.45 11.48 -5.20
CA ALA A 55 -18.44 12.42 -4.64
C ALA A 55 -17.78 13.55 -3.85
N ARG A 56 -16.49 13.42 -3.50
CA ARG A 56 -15.72 14.40 -2.73
C ARG A 56 -14.38 14.72 -3.41
N PRO A 57 -14.37 15.23 -4.63
CA PRO A 57 -13.14 15.43 -5.42
C PRO A 57 -12.15 16.43 -4.81
N ALA A 58 -12.61 17.25 -3.87
CA ALA A 58 -11.76 18.21 -3.15
C ALA A 58 -10.99 17.59 -1.97
N ARG A 59 -11.30 16.33 -1.57
CA ARG A 59 -10.56 15.64 -0.52
C ARG A 59 -9.40 14.85 -1.13
N LEU A 60 -8.21 15.44 -1.06
CA LEU A 60 -7.01 14.89 -1.67
C LEU A 60 -6.13 14.15 -0.65
N TYR A 61 -5.62 13.02 -1.08
CA TYR A 61 -4.69 12.19 -0.31
C TYR A 61 -3.43 11.96 -1.12
N LEU A 62 -2.26 11.97 -0.49
CA LEU A 62 -1.04 11.50 -1.11
C LEU A 62 -1.08 9.97 -1.21
N CYS A 63 -1.09 9.46 -2.43
CA CYS A 63 -1.27 8.04 -2.72
C CYS A 63 -0.17 7.51 -3.63
N VAL A 64 0.13 6.22 -3.49
CA VAL A 64 0.74 5.40 -4.52
C VAL A 64 -0.35 4.55 -5.16
N TRP A 65 -0.42 4.52 -6.48
CA TRP A 65 -1.41 3.73 -7.24
C TRP A 65 -0.77 3.03 -8.43
N TYR A 66 -1.46 1.99 -8.93
CA TYR A 66 -1.08 1.33 -10.19
C TYR A 66 -1.44 2.23 -11.38
N ARG A 67 -0.46 2.54 -12.22
CA ARG A 67 -0.60 3.51 -13.31
C ARG A 67 -1.59 3.07 -14.39
N ASP A 68 -1.46 1.84 -14.88
CA ASP A 68 -2.18 1.35 -16.05
C ASP A 68 -3.41 0.51 -15.74
N THR A 69 -3.97 0.60 -14.50
CA THR A 69 -5.20 -0.11 -14.12
C THR A 69 -6.41 0.80 -14.17
N GLN A 70 -7.56 0.22 -14.58
CA GLN A 70 -8.85 0.90 -14.56
C GLN A 70 -9.86 0.09 -13.72
N PRO A 71 -10.55 0.71 -12.77
CA PRO A 71 -10.34 2.10 -12.29
C PRO A 71 -8.98 2.28 -11.61
N ARG A 72 -8.57 3.55 -11.41
CA ARG A 72 -7.33 3.86 -10.68
C ARG A 72 -7.31 3.14 -9.35
N THR A 73 -6.29 2.31 -9.14
CA THR A 73 -6.21 1.43 -8.00
C THR A 73 -5.11 1.88 -7.04
N VAL A 74 -5.52 2.41 -5.90
CA VAL A 74 -4.61 2.86 -4.84
C VAL A 74 -4.01 1.65 -4.12
N ALA A 75 -2.70 1.70 -3.87
CA ALA A 75 -1.94 0.68 -3.15
C ALA A 75 -1.45 1.16 -1.76
N TRP A 76 -1.23 2.47 -1.60
CA TRP A 76 -0.79 3.05 -0.34
C TRP A 76 -1.26 4.50 -0.19
N VAL A 77 -1.53 4.93 1.03
CA VAL A 77 -1.98 6.29 1.36
C VAL A 77 -1.21 6.81 2.57
N ALA A 78 -0.63 8.01 2.46
CA ALA A 78 0.10 8.65 3.54
C ALA A 78 -0.83 9.26 4.59
N ASN A 79 -1.60 10.25 4.19
CA ASN A 79 -2.40 11.11 5.08
C ASN A 79 -3.84 10.59 5.26
N ARG A 80 -4.00 9.29 5.58
CA ARG A 80 -5.30 8.58 5.68
C ARG A 80 -6.31 9.28 6.60
N VAL A 81 -5.83 9.87 7.70
CA VAL A 81 -6.71 10.50 8.72
C VAL A 81 -7.14 11.89 8.28
N ASN A 82 -6.23 12.65 7.66
CA ASN A 82 -6.44 14.06 7.35
C ASN A 82 -6.32 14.28 5.84
N ALA A 83 -7.45 14.35 5.13
CA ALA A 83 -7.46 14.72 3.72
C ALA A 83 -6.96 16.17 3.55
N ALA A 84 -6.21 16.43 2.49
CA ALA A 84 -5.95 17.81 2.07
C ALA A 84 -7.21 18.43 1.47
N ALA A 85 -7.49 19.67 1.84
CA ALA A 85 -8.61 20.46 1.35
C ALA A 85 -8.16 21.59 0.40
N ALA A 86 -6.88 21.98 0.45
CA ALA A 86 -6.32 22.97 -0.46
C ALA A 86 -6.29 22.46 -1.89
N ALA A 87 -6.49 23.36 -2.87
CA ALA A 87 -6.45 23.02 -4.28
C ALA A 87 -5.08 22.51 -4.75
N ALA A 88 -4.01 22.88 -4.07
CA ALA A 88 -2.63 22.52 -4.41
C ALA A 88 -1.85 22.03 -3.17
N PRO A 89 -2.23 20.88 -2.57
CA PRO A 89 -1.44 20.28 -1.50
C PRO A 89 -0.08 19.85 -2.02
N SER A 90 0.88 19.72 -1.12
CA SER A 90 2.25 19.37 -1.49
C SER A 90 2.87 18.29 -0.62
N LEU A 91 3.72 17.46 -1.23
CA LEU A 91 4.68 16.60 -0.56
C LEU A 91 6.04 17.27 -0.61
N THR A 92 6.70 17.38 0.53
CA THR A 92 8.05 17.96 0.64
C THR A 92 9.02 16.99 1.27
N LEU A 93 10.29 17.03 0.84
CA LEU A 93 11.39 16.33 1.51
C LEU A 93 12.28 17.37 2.22
N THR A 94 12.25 17.33 3.55
CA THR A 94 12.97 18.31 4.37
C THR A 94 14.48 18.05 4.38
N ALA A 95 15.26 19.04 4.85
CA ALA A 95 16.71 18.92 5.05
C ALA A 95 17.08 17.80 6.05
N GLY A 96 16.17 17.39 6.91
CA GLY A 96 16.36 16.27 7.85
C GLY A 96 15.96 14.90 7.30
N GLY A 97 15.61 14.77 6.01
CA GLY A 97 15.16 13.50 5.41
C GLY A 97 13.73 13.10 5.78
N GLU A 98 12.92 14.04 6.26
CA GLU A 98 11.53 13.80 6.60
C GLU A 98 10.61 14.15 5.44
N LEU A 99 9.72 13.23 5.07
CA LEU A 99 8.61 13.51 4.16
C LEU A 99 7.46 14.17 4.92
N ARG A 100 6.90 15.23 4.36
CA ARG A 100 5.75 15.95 4.92
C ARG A 100 4.70 16.19 3.86
N VAL A 101 3.44 15.88 4.19
CA VAL A 101 2.27 16.28 3.40
C VAL A 101 1.69 17.54 4.02
N LEU A 102 1.56 18.59 3.21
CA LEU A 102 1.07 19.90 3.61
C LEU A 102 -0.25 20.21 2.90
N ASP A 103 -1.16 20.89 3.62
CA ASP A 103 -2.42 21.38 3.05
C ASP A 103 -2.22 22.74 2.33
N GLY A 104 -1.46 22.72 1.27
CA GLY A 104 -1.07 23.89 0.48
C GLY A 104 0.39 23.86 0.04
N ALA A 105 0.88 24.99 -0.48
CA ALA A 105 2.25 25.13 -0.92
C ALA A 105 3.23 25.19 0.28
N ALA A 106 4.38 24.55 0.13
CA ALA A 106 5.39 24.43 1.18
C ALA A 106 5.93 25.77 1.74
N LYS A 107 5.87 26.84 0.92
CA LYS A 107 6.43 28.17 1.24
C LYS A 107 5.52 29.00 2.14
N ASP A 108 4.25 28.62 2.30
CA ASP A 108 3.22 29.50 2.88
C ASP A 108 2.84 29.12 4.32
N GLY A 109 3.67 28.30 5.01
CA GLY A 109 3.37 27.83 6.36
C GLY A 109 2.12 26.94 6.42
N ALA A 110 1.82 26.22 5.35
CA ALA A 110 0.66 25.37 5.22
C ALA A 110 0.60 24.31 6.35
N PRO A 111 -0.60 23.97 6.86
CA PRO A 111 -0.75 22.96 7.88
C PRO A 111 -0.18 21.62 7.45
N MET A 112 0.55 20.95 8.35
CA MET A 112 1.06 19.62 8.14
C MET A 112 -0.04 18.60 8.42
N LEU A 113 -0.36 17.77 7.40
CA LEU A 113 -1.37 16.72 7.49
C LEU A 113 -0.79 15.37 7.87
N TRP A 114 0.47 15.13 7.46
CA TRP A 114 1.17 13.88 7.72
C TRP A 114 2.69 14.07 7.62
N SER A 115 3.43 13.21 8.30
CA SER A 115 4.88 13.14 8.27
C SER A 115 5.35 11.69 8.33
N SER A 116 6.47 11.37 7.65
CA SER A 116 7.17 10.10 7.80
C SER A 116 7.77 9.92 9.20
N ASN A 117 7.77 10.98 10.01
CA ASN A 117 8.35 11.02 11.36
C ASN A 117 9.81 10.52 11.40
N THR A 118 10.54 10.76 10.33
CA THR A 118 11.93 10.38 10.20
C THR A 118 12.77 11.47 10.86
N THR A 119 13.21 11.24 12.09
CA THR A 119 14.16 12.13 12.74
C THR A 119 15.56 11.58 12.52
N THR A 120 16.24 12.04 11.51
CA THR A 120 17.64 11.69 11.28
C THR A 120 18.55 12.59 12.10
N ARG A 121 19.73 12.05 12.44
CA ARG A 121 20.89 12.85 12.86
C ARG A 121 21.28 13.76 11.68
N ALA A 122 22.14 14.77 11.94
CA ALA A 122 22.53 15.78 10.94
C ALA A 122 22.56 15.27 9.50
N ALA A 123 22.03 16.09 8.58
CA ALA A 123 21.96 15.74 7.17
C ALA A 123 23.31 15.24 6.65
N PRO A 124 23.36 14.08 5.96
CA PRO A 124 24.57 13.62 5.34
C PRO A 124 25.05 14.65 4.31
N ARG A 125 26.36 14.72 4.09
CA ARG A 125 26.89 15.54 2.98
C ARG A 125 26.30 15.02 1.67
N GLY A 126 25.53 15.85 0.95
CA GLY A 126 24.90 15.48 -0.32
C GLY A 126 23.39 15.32 -0.25
N GLY A 127 22.79 15.29 0.96
CA GLY A 127 21.34 15.37 1.14
C GLY A 127 20.61 14.03 1.07
N TYR A 128 19.28 14.11 0.91
CA TYR A 128 18.36 13.00 0.83
C TYR A 128 17.60 13.00 -0.50
N SER A 129 17.09 11.84 -0.87
CA SER A 129 16.17 11.69 -1.99
C SER A 129 14.98 10.82 -1.59
N ALA A 130 13.78 11.13 -2.08
CA ALA A 130 12.62 10.25 -1.99
C ALA A 130 12.36 9.65 -3.37
N VAL A 131 12.27 8.31 -3.44
CA VAL A 131 12.20 7.57 -4.71
C VAL A 131 11.04 6.61 -4.68
N ILE A 132 10.17 6.66 -5.72
CA ILE A 132 9.14 5.64 -5.94
C ILE A 132 9.73 4.50 -6.77
N GLN A 133 9.66 3.28 -6.24
CA GLN A 133 10.21 2.08 -6.85
C GLN A 133 9.18 1.33 -7.69
N ASP A 134 9.63 0.50 -8.63
CA ASP A 134 8.76 -0.42 -9.40
C ASP A 134 8.07 -1.50 -8.56
N SER A 135 8.48 -1.66 -7.31
CA SER A 135 7.75 -2.47 -6.32
C SER A 135 6.52 -1.78 -5.73
N GLY A 136 6.35 -0.47 -5.95
CA GLY A 136 5.36 0.38 -5.30
C GLY A 136 5.82 0.95 -3.96
N SER A 137 7.08 0.68 -3.53
CA SER A 137 7.67 1.25 -2.33
C SER A 137 8.09 2.71 -2.57
N LEU A 138 7.66 3.63 -1.71
CA LEU A 138 8.22 4.97 -1.59
C LEU A 138 9.31 4.94 -0.52
N GLN A 139 10.55 5.25 -0.91
CA GLN A 139 11.71 5.21 -0.01
C GLN A 139 12.35 6.57 0.13
N VAL A 140 12.79 6.91 1.35
CA VAL A 140 13.75 7.99 1.56
C VAL A 140 15.13 7.38 1.73
N ARG A 141 16.08 7.88 0.94
CA ARG A 141 17.46 7.39 0.89
C ARG A 141 18.44 8.53 1.16
N ASP A 142 19.55 8.21 1.79
CA ASP A 142 20.72 9.09 1.87
C ASP A 142 21.54 9.03 0.57
N VAL A 143 22.65 9.78 0.55
CA VAL A 143 23.55 9.86 -0.62
C VAL A 143 24.24 8.55 -0.95
N ASP A 144 24.43 7.67 0.03
CA ASP A 144 25.05 6.37 -0.14
C ASP A 144 24.02 5.32 -0.60
N GLY A 145 22.76 5.74 -0.75
CA GLY A 145 21.65 4.86 -1.15
C GLY A 145 21.04 4.08 0.02
N THR A 146 21.46 4.32 1.25
CA THR A 146 20.91 3.68 2.44
C THR A 146 19.46 4.12 2.64
N VAL A 147 18.55 3.16 2.78
CA VAL A 147 17.13 3.42 3.02
C VAL A 147 16.96 3.81 4.49
N ILE A 148 16.50 5.06 4.73
CA ILE A 148 16.24 5.59 6.07
C ILE A 148 14.75 5.53 6.44
N TRP A 149 13.87 5.44 5.45
CA TRP A 149 12.43 5.26 5.60
C TRP A 149 11.87 4.55 4.38
N ASP A 150 10.85 3.72 4.58
CA ASP A 150 10.19 2.94 3.54
C ASP A 150 8.69 2.81 3.83
N SER A 151 7.84 3.14 2.85
CA SER A 151 6.40 2.96 2.94
C SER A 151 5.98 1.51 3.20
N PHE A 152 6.82 0.52 2.79
CA PHE A 152 6.60 -0.89 3.06
C PHE A 152 6.67 -1.23 4.55
N TRP A 153 7.30 -0.40 5.37
CA TRP A 153 7.29 -0.54 6.83
C TRP A 153 6.04 0.08 7.48
N HIS A 154 5.28 0.87 6.71
CA HIS A 154 4.09 1.62 7.14
C HIS A 154 2.92 1.36 6.18
N PRO A 155 2.45 0.10 6.07
CA PRO A 155 1.41 -0.25 5.10
C PRO A 155 0.08 0.44 5.40
N SER A 156 -0.75 0.62 4.36
CA SER A 156 -2.16 0.95 4.52
C SER A 156 -3.01 -0.33 4.63
N ASP A 157 -3.79 -0.66 3.64
CA ASP A 157 -4.66 -1.84 3.58
C ASP A 157 -4.15 -2.91 2.62
N THR A 158 -3.18 -2.55 1.78
CA THR A 158 -2.72 -3.38 0.66
C THR A 158 -1.32 -3.93 0.89
N MET A 159 -1.16 -5.24 0.73
CA MET A 159 0.13 -5.92 0.67
C MET A 159 0.58 -6.05 -0.78
N LEU A 160 1.70 -5.46 -1.10
CA LEU A 160 2.39 -5.55 -2.39
C LEU A 160 3.45 -6.65 -2.39
N SER A 161 3.83 -7.11 -3.60
CA SER A 161 4.92 -8.06 -3.79
C SER A 161 6.22 -7.55 -3.17
N GLY A 162 6.87 -8.41 -2.40
CA GLY A 162 8.12 -8.08 -1.70
C GLY A 162 7.96 -7.40 -0.34
N MET A 163 6.74 -6.98 0.06
CA MET A 163 6.50 -6.54 1.43
C MET A 163 6.74 -7.68 2.41
N ARG A 164 7.30 -7.38 3.58
CA ARG A 164 7.58 -8.37 4.62
C ARG A 164 6.72 -8.09 5.84
N ILE A 165 5.76 -8.97 6.13
CA ILE A 165 4.95 -8.91 7.36
C ILE A 165 5.76 -9.53 8.47
N SER A 166 6.03 -8.80 9.55
CA SER A 166 6.76 -9.28 10.72
C SER A 166 6.09 -8.83 12.02
N VAL A 167 6.41 -9.53 13.11
CA VAL A 167 6.00 -9.16 14.48
C VAL A 167 7.19 -8.73 15.34
N ASN A 168 8.40 -8.78 14.79
CA ASN A 168 9.58 -8.42 15.58
C ASN A 168 9.67 -6.91 15.74
N ALA A 169 9.18 -6.51 16.88
CA ALA A 169 9.11 -5.16 17.36
C ALA A 169 10.46 -4.62 17.85
N GLU A 170 11.37 -5.50 18.28
CA GLU A 170 12.64 -5.09 18.92
C GLU A 170 13.56 -4.37 17.95
N VAL A 171 13.51 -4.73 16.70
CA VAL A 171 14.35 -4.11 15.67
C VAL A 171 13.88 -2.72 15.31
N ARG A 172 12.59 -2.48 15.31
CA ARG A 172 12.03 -1.14 15.12
C ARG A 172 12.29 -0.22 16.30
N ALA A 173 12.43 -0.78 17.53
CA ALA A 173 12.80 0.00 18.71
C ALA A 173 14.19 0.66 18.59
N GLN A 174 15.11 0.08 17.82
CA GLN A 174 16.43 0.70 17.54
C GLN A 174 16.34 1.82 16.50
N VAL A 175 15.28 1.86 15.68
CA VAL A 175 15.06 2.86 14.64
C VAL A 175 14.02 3.93 15.06
N ARG A 176 13.54 3.93 16.31
CA ARG A 176 12.64 4.88 16.99
C ARG A 176 11.15 4.56 16.94
N GLY A 177 10.58 4.41 18.08
CA GLY A 177 9.16 4.27 18.40
C GLY A 177 8.87 3.00 19.19
N PRO A 178 7.71 2.92 19.86
CA PRO A 178 7.29 1.69 20.50
C PRO A 178 7.17 0.57 19.44
N PRO A 179 7.42 -0.67 19.84
CA PRO A 179 7.32 -1.81 18.96
C PRO A 179 5.88 -2.00 18.48
N GLU A 180 5.57 -1.50 17.29
CA GLU A 180 4.27 -1.69 16.68
C GLU A 180 4.30 -2.93 15.78
N ARG A 181 3.28 -3.78 15.93
CA ARG A 181 3.03 -4.86 14.97
C ARG A 181 2.82 -4.27 13.59
N MET A 182 3.39 -4.87 12.57
CA MET A 182 3.07 -4.50 11.20
C MET A 182 1.66 -4.95 10.87
N LEU A 183 0.75 -4.00 10.68
CA LEU A 183 -0.66 -4.24 10.44
C LEU A 183 -1.10 -3.60 9.12
N PHE A 184 -1.77 -4.39 8.29
CA PHE A 184 -2.52 -3.89 7.15
C PHE A 184 -3.92 -3.55 7.63
N THR A 185 -4.25 -2.26 7.70
CA THR A 185 -5.53 -1.79 8.24
C THR A 185 -6.46 -1.42 7.09
N SER A 186 -7.65 -2.01 7.09
CA SER A 186 -8.68 -1.74 6.07
C SER A 186 -8.97 -0.24 5.91
N TRP A 187 -9.54 0.14 4.81
CA TRP A 187 -10.19 1.43 4.67
C TRP A 187 -11.51 1.43 5.49
N ALA A 188 -12.01 2.59 5.84
CA ALA A 188 -13.32 2.73 6.51
C ALA A 188 -14.48 2.35 5.58
N SER A 189 -14.35 2.62 4.28
CA SER A 189 -15.24 2.18 3.21
C SER A 189 -14.47 2.05 1.89
N GLU A 190 -15.12 1.61 0.82
CA GLU A 190 -14.51 1.47 -0.52
C GLU A 190 -13.92 2.78 -1.07
N THR A 191 -14.37 3.93 -0.59
CA THR A 191 -13.95 5.26 -1.05
C THR A 191 -13.33 6.13 0.05
N ASP A 192 -13.34 5.68 1.31
CA ASP A 192 -12.77 6.43 2.45
C ASP A 192 -11.50 5.72 2.95
N PRO A 193 -10.30 6.28 2.69
CA PRO A 193 -9.04 5.67 3.10
C PRO A 193 -8.74 5.79 4.60
N SER A 194 -9.60 6.46 5.39
CA SER A 194 -9.45 6.51 6.84
C SER A 194 -9.31 5.10 7.43
N PRO A 195 -8.54 4.90 8.51
CA PRO A 195 -8.40 3.59 9.13
C PRO A 195 -9.75 2.98 9.48
N GLY A 196 -10.05 1.80 8.91
CA GLY A 196 -11.25 1.02 9.17
C GLY A 196 -11.12 0.14 10.40
N ARG A 197 -12.08 -0.75 10.57
CA ARG A 197 -12.22 -1.59 11.78
C ARG A 197 -11.35 -2.84 11.78
N PHE A 198 -10.83 -3.26 10.62
CA PHE A 198 -10.14 -4.54 10.48
C PHE A 198 -8.66 -4.33 10.20
N ALA A 199 -7.85 -5.16 10.84
CA ALA A 199 -6.40 -5.13 10.66
C ALA A 199 -5.85 -6.56 10.55
N LEU A 200 -5.04 -6.82 9.53
CA LEU A 200 -4.35 -8.08 9.29
C LEU A 200 -2.88 -7.98 9.67
N GLY A 201 -2.37 -8.99 10.35
CA GLY A 201 -0.95 -9.13 10.67
C GLY A 201 -0.64 -10.50 11.23
N LEU A 202 0.62 -10.74 11.62
CA LEU A 202 1.00 -11.97 12.28
C LEU A 202 0.59 -11.95 13.76
N ASP A 203 0.29 -13.14 14.30
CA ASP A 203 0.01 -13.33 15.72
C ASP A 203 1.30 -13.13 16.54
N PRO A 204 1.37 -12.17 17.46
CA PRO A 204 2.56 -11.98 18.29
C PRO A 204 2.93 -13.18 19.15
N ALA A 205 1.92 -13.95 19.59
CA ALA A 205 2.14 -15.15 20.40
C ALA A 205 2.59 -16.35 19.55
N ASN A 206 2.23 -16.36 18.26
CA ASN A 206 2.60 -17.42 17.34
C ASN A 206 2.75 -16.86 15.91
N PRO A 207 3.93 -16.32 15.57
CA PRO A 207 4.16 -15.69 14.26
C PRO A 207 4.03 -16.61 13.04
N SER A 208 3.82 -17.92 13.25
CA SER A 208 3.54 -18.87 12.16
C SER A 208 2.10 -18.82 11.65
N GLN A 209 1.26 -17.92 12.17
CA GLN A 209 -0.10 -17.70 11.68
C GLN A 209 -0.43 -16.22 11.58
N ALA A 210 -1.32 -15.89 10.65
CA ALA A 210 -1.87 -14.56 10.50
C ALA A 210 -3.28 -14.49 11.12
N PHE A 211 -3.62 -13.30 11.61
CA PHE A 211 -4.95 -12.97 12.06
C PHE A 211 -5.48 -11.73 11.36
N ILE A 212 -6.79 -11.68 11.21
CA ILE A 212 -7.53 -10.43 11.08
C ILE A 212 -8.18 -10.15 12.44
N TRP A 213 -7.88 -8.98 12.99
CA TRP A 213 -8.55 -8.46 14.17
C TRP A 213 -9.58 -7.42 13.78
N ARG A 214 -10.67 -7.35 14.53
CA ARG A 214 -11.66 -6.29 14.47
C ARG A 214 -11.53 -5.39 15.68
N ASP A 215 -11.69 -4.06 15.48
CA ASP A 215 -11.67 -3.07 16.55
C ASP A 215 -10.44 -3.17 17.47
N GLY A 216 -9.28 -3.36 16.84
CA GLY A 216 -7.97 -3.42 17.48
C GLY A 216 -7.51 -4.80 17.92
N ASN A 217 -8.32 -5.56 18.68
CA ASN A 217 -7.87 -6.81 19.32
C ASN A 217 -8.87 -7.98 19.31
N VAL A 218 -10.06 -7.79 18.78
CA VAL A 218 -11.06 -8.87 18.72
C VAL A 218 -10.75 -9.78 17.52
N PRO A 219 -10.36 -11.06 17.74
CA PRO A 219 -10.11 -11.98 16.64
C PRO A 219 -11.33 -12.11 15.73
N PHE A 220 -11.14 -11.93 14.45
CA PHE A 220 -12.18 -12.04 13.43
C PHE A 220 -11.98 -13.25 12.53
N TRP A 221 -10.72 -13.49 12.11
CA TRP A 221 -10.34 -14.63 11.29
C TRP A 221 -8.88 -15.01 11.57
N ARG A 222 -8.50 -16.25 11.26
CA ARG A 222 -7.11 -16.72 11.33
C ARG A 222 -6.77 -17.64 10.15
N SER A 223 -5.53 -17.55 9.70
CA SER A 223 -5.03 -18.39 8.61
C SER A 223 -4.76 -19.84 9.00
N GLY A 224 -4.75 -20.18 10.30
CA GLY A 224 -4.12 -21.39 10.81
C GLY A 224 -2.60 -21.35 10.67
N GLN A 225 -1.94 -22.44 11.08
CA GLN A 225 -0.48 -22.55 11.10
C GLN A 225 0.11 -22.65 9.70
N TRP A 226 1.30 -22.09 9.54
CA TRP A 226 2.12 -22.29 8.35
C TRP A 226 2.77 -23.67 8.36
N THR A 227 2.61 -24.42 7.27
CA THR A 227 3.14 -25.79 7.11
C THR A 227 4.51 -25.86 6.46
N GLY A 228 5.08 -24.72 6.08
CA GLY A 228 6.24 -24.66 5.18
C GLY A 228 5.86 -24.46 3.71
N LEU A 229 4.58 -24.67 3.35
CA LEU A 229 4.07 -24.54 2.00
C LEU A 229 2.81 -23.65 1.92
N ASN A 230 1.90 -23.80 2.86
CA ASN A 230 0.65 -23.06 2.94
C ASN A 230 0.19 -22.88 4.39
N PHE A 231 -0.80 -22.03 4.61
CA PHE A 231 -1.51 -21.96 5.87
C PHE A 231 -2.63 -23.01 5.91
N VAL A 232 -2.72 -23.77 7.02
CA VAL A 232 -3.68 -24.89 7.18
C VAL A 232 -5.13 -24.48 6.95
N GLY A 233 -5.51 -23.27 7.41
CA GLY A 233 -6.88 -22.75 7.27
C GLY A 233 -7.19 -22.15 5.90
N ILE A 234 -6.24 -22.13 4.99
CA ILE A 234 -6.41 -21.60 3.63
C ILE A 234 -6.41 -22.77 2.64
N PRO A 235 -7.50 -22.99 1.90
CA PRO A 235 -7.55 -24.07 0.91
C PRO A 235 -6.40 -23.95 -0.09
N TYR A 236 -5.62 -25.01 -0.20
CA TYR A 236 -4.52 -25.08 -1.15
C TYR A 236 -5.05 -24.99 -2.57
N ARG A 237 -4.56 -24.02 -3.32
CA ARG A 237 -4.75 -23.95 -4.77
C ARG A 237 -3.41 -23.67 -5.45
N PRO A 238 -3.05 -24.42 -6.51
CA PRO A 238 -1.73 -24.28 -7.16
C PRO A 238 -1.40 -22.85 -7.61
N LEU A 239 -2.39 -22.05 -7.96
CA LEU A 239 -2.23 -20.63 -8.34
C LEU A 239 -1.70 -19.74 -7.21
N TYR A 240 -1.90 -20.14 -5.94
CA TYR A 240 -1.48 -19.35 -4.77
C TYR A 240 -0.13 -19.80 -4.19
N VAL A 241 0.44 -20.87 -4.69
CA VAL A 241 1.76 -21.37 -4.30
C VAL A 241 2.87 -20.45 -4.79
N TYR A 242 2.57 -19.66 -5.80
CA TYR A 242 3.57 -18.78 -6.40
C TYR A 242 3.80 -17.57 -5.52
N GLY A 243 4.71 -17.74 -4.55
CA GLY A 243 5.37 -16.62 -3.95
C GLY A 243 5.26 -16.47 -2.46
N TYR A 244 4.36 -17.15 -1.74
CA TYR A 244 4.40 -17.11 -0.28
C TYR A 244 5.66 -17.76 0.24
N LYS A 245 6.40 -17.02 1.04
CA LYS A 245 7.63 -17.46 1.69
C LYS A 245 7.63 -17.02 3.14
N GLN A 246 8.03 -17.92 4.00
CA GLN A 246 8.47 -17.58 5.34
C GLN A 246 10.00 -17.43 5.32
N GLY A 247 10.50 -16.37 5.90
CA GLY A 247 11.92 -16.13 6.06
C GLY A 247 12.25 -15.72 7.49
N ASN A 248 13.54 -15.74 7.79
CA ASN A 248 14.05 -15.16 9.02
C ASN A 248 15.13 -14.14 8.65
N ASP A 249 14.94 -12.92 9.10
CA ASP A 249 15.83 -11.79 8.87
C ASP A 249 16.49 -11.43 10.20
N PRO A 250 17.83 -11.21 10.24
CA PRO A 250 18.51 -10.84 11.50
C PRO A 250 17.90 -9.61 12.16
N ILE A 251 17.30 -8.75 11.38
CA ILE A 251 16.72 -7.49 11.80
C ILE A 251 15.21 -7.59 12.04
N LEU A 252 14.45 -8.19 11.13
CA LEU A 252 12.98 -8.30 11.21
C LEU A 252 12.51 -9.53 11.99
N GLY A 253 13.42 -10.46 12.34
CA GLY A 253 13.03 -11.78 12.84
C GLY A 253 12.27 -12.58 11.79
N MET A 254 11.33 -13.41 12.23
CA MET A 254 10.47 -14.16 11.31
C MET A 254 9.53 -13.22 10.55
N TYR A 255 9.45 -13.41 9.24
CA TYR A 255 8.54 -12.66 8.38
C TYR A 255 7.87 -13.55 7.35
N PHE A 256 6.71 -13.13 6.87
CA PHE A 256 6.09 -13.62 5.64
C PHE A 256 6.18 -12.58 4.54
N THR A 257 6.37 -13.04 3.33
CA THR A 257 6.33 -12.24 2.11
C THR A 257 5.70 -13.04 0.98
N TYR A 258 5.38 -12.38 -0.11
CA TYR A 258 5.11 -13.07 -1.36
C TYR A 258 5.85 -12.38 -2.51
N THR A 259 6.10 -13.12 -3.57
CA THR A 259 6.69 -12.59 -4.81
C THR A 259 5.71 -12.85 -5.93
N ALA A 260 5.11 -11.81 -6.49
CA ALA A 260 4.29 -11.95 -7.70
C ALA A 260 5.15 -12.51 -8.84
N THR A 261 4.58 -13.41 -9.64
CA THR A 261 5.26 -13.87 -10.86
C THR A 261 5.33 -12.70 -11.84
N ASN A 262 6.45 -12.57 -12.57
CA ASN A 262 6.76 -11.44 -13.49
C ASN A 262 5.74 -11.20 -14.61
N THR A 263 4.60 -11.87 -14.61
CA THR A 263 3.64 -11.85 -15.70
C THR A 263 2.31 -11.21 -15.38
N SER A 264 2.01 -10.93 -14.10
CA SER A 264 0.72 -10.33 -13.69
C SER A 264 0.90 -9.52 -12.42
N LEU A 265 0.26 -8.34 -12.36
CA LEU A 265 0.16 -7.55 -11.14
C LEU A 265 -0.75 -8.30 -10.17
N GLN A 266 -0.34 -8.39 -8.91
CA GLN A 266 -1.06 -9.06 -7.84
C GLN A 266 -0.97 -8.22 -6.57
N ARG A 267 -2.04 -8.22 -5.79
CA ARG A 267 -2.09 -7.57 -4.48
C ARG A 267 -3.05 -8.30 -3.54
N PHE A 268 -2.80 -8.20 -2.23
CA PHE A 268 -3.74 -8.62 -1.18
C PHE A 268 -4.26 -7.39 -0.48
N VAL A 269 -5.54 -7.36 -0.18
CA VAL A 269 -6.21 -6.19 0.40
C VAL A 269 -7.09 -6.60 1.56
N VAL A 270 -6.91 -5.94 2.70
CA VAL A 270 -7.85 -6.04 3.81
C VAL A 270 -9.04 -5.14 3.51
N ALA A 271 -10.13 -5.73 3.07
CA ALA A 271 -11.34 -5.02 2.68
C ALA A 271 -12.08 -4.40 3.88
N PRO A 272 -12.94 -3.38 3.67
CA PRO A 272 -13.70 -2.73 4.73
C PRO A 272 -14.65 -3.66 5.50
N ASP A 273 -15.00 -4.79 4.94
CA ASP A 273 -15.83 -5.84 5.57
C ASP A 273 -15.04 -6.89 6.35
N GLY A 274 -13.71 -6.75 6.41
CA GLY A 274 -12.80 -7.63 7.14
C GLY A 274 -12.34 -8.85 6.37
N ARG A 275 -12.55 -8.90 5.05
CA ARG A 275 -12.01 -9.98 4.22
C ARG A 275 -10.60 -9.62 3.74
N ASP A 276 -9.73 -10.61 3.68
CA ASP A 276 -8.48 -10.55 2.94
C ASP A 276 -8.74 -11.04 1.52
N VAL A 277 -8.51 -10.18 0.54
CA VAL A 277 -8.85 -10.42 -0.87
C VAL A 277 -7.59 -10.34 -1.71
N CYS A 278 -7.30 -11.43 -2.43
CA CYS A 278 -6.27 -11.43 -3.46
C CYS A 278 -6.86 -11.03 -4.80
N TYR A 279 -6.29 -10.00 -5.38
CA TYR A 279 -6.59 -9.53 -6.73
C TYR A 279 -5.42 -9.80 -7.67
N MET A 280 -5.72 -10.15 -8.91
CA MET A 280 -4.75 -10.22 -10.02
C MET A 280 -5.27 -9.41 -11.21
N VAL A 281 -4.36 -8.79 -11.95
CA VAL A 281 -4.73 -8.11 -13.20
C VAL A 281 -4.86 -9.14 -14.32
N LYS A 282 -6.01 -9.13 -14.97
CA LYS A 282 -6.26 -9.92 -16.17
C LYS A 282 -5.56 -9.25 -17.36
N LYS A 283 -4.59 -9.94 -17.94
CA LYS A 283 -3.74 -9.38 -19.01
C LYS A 283 -4.51 -8.85 -20.21
N SER A 284 -5.66 -9.49 -20.54
CA SER A 284 -6.44 -9.12 -21.73
C SER A 284 -7.23 -7.82 -21.57
N THR A 285 -7.65 -7.46 -20.35
CA THR A 285 -8.51 -6.30 -20.08
C THR A 285 -7.85 -5.23 -19.21
N GLN A 286 -6.73 -5.55 -18.56
CA GLN A 286 -6.07 -4.72 -17.55
C GLN A 286 -6.96 -4.42 -16.33
N GLU A 287 -7.98 -5.26 -16.10
CA GLU A 287 -8.90 -5.17 -14.97
C GLU A 287 -8.50 -6.11 -13.85
N TRP A 288 -8.83 -5.74 -12.62
CA TRP A 288 -8.64 -6.59 -11.46
C TRP A 288 -9.71 -7.67 -11.39
N GLU A 289 -9.29 -8.92 -11.23
CA GLU A 289 -10.17 -10.04 -10.89
C GLU A 289 -9.86 -10.56 -9.50
N THR A 290 -10.90 -10.95 -8.76
CA THR A 290 -10.75 -11.61 -7.48
C THR A 290 -10.40 -13.07 -7.70
N VAL A 291 -9.21 -13.47 -7.25
CA VAL A 291 -8.75 -14.86 -7.36
C VAL A 291 -8.91 -15.64 -6.07
N TRP A 292 -8.96 -14.92 -4.94
CA TRP A 292 -9.05 -15.54 -3.63
C TRP A 292 -9.65 -14.57 -2.60
N VAL A 293 -10.39 -15.11 -1.62
CA VAL A 293 -10.99 -14.32 -0.53
C VAL A 293 -11.11 -15.16 0.73
N GLN A 294 -10.74 -14.56 1.88
CA GLN A 294 -10.90 -15.14 3.20
C GLN A 294 -11.35 -14.10 4.24
N PRO A 295 -12.25 -14.45 5.17
CA PRO A 295 -13.05 -15.67 5.23
C PRO A 295 -13.97 -15.80 4.00
N SER A 296 -14.11 -17.02 3.44
CA SER A 296 -14.96 -17.28 2.28
C SER A 296 -16.43 -17.50 2.67
N ASN A 297 -16.69 -17.78 3.93
CA ASN A 297 -18.02 -17.98 4.49
C ASN A 297 -18.03 -17.60 5.99
N GLU A 298 -19.21 -17.54 6.58
CA GLU A 298 -19.38 -17.11 7.97
C GLU A 298 -18.79 -18.08 8.99
N CYS A 299 -18.72 -19.40 8.71
CA CYS A 299 -18.12 -20.37 9.63
C CYS A 299 -16.60 -20.25 9.77
N GLU A 300 -15.92 -19.60 8.83
CA GLU A 300 -14.49 -19.33 8.92
C GLU A 300 -14.17 -18.15 9.86
N ARG A 301 -15.18 -17.37 10.25
CA ARG A 301 -14.99 -16.30 11.25
C ARG A 301 -14.67 -16.91 12.61
N TYR A 302 -13.75 -16.28 13.31
CA TYR A 302 -13.32 -16.73 14.63
C TYR A 302 -14.49 -16.74 15.61
N GLY A 303 -14.75 -17.89 16.22
CA GLY A 303 -15.83 -18.03 17.20
C GLY A 303 -17.25 -17.84 16.64
N ALA A 304 -17.48 -18.08 15.34
CA ALA A 304 -18.75 -17.82 14.66
C ALA A 304 -19.99 -18.41 15.39
N CYS A 305 -19.85 -19.58 16.00
CA CYS A 305 -20.94 -20.25 16.75
C CYS A 305 -20.70 -20.29 18.26
N GLY A 306 -19.65 -19.67 18.77
CA GLY A 306 -19.27 -19.77 20.18
C GLY A 306 -18.75 -21.14 20.57
N SER A 307 -18.67 -21.40 21.89
CA SER A 307 -18.21 -22.67 22.47
C SER A 307 -19.24 -23.77 22.31
N ASN A 308 -18.79 -25.03 22.21
CA ASN A 308 -19.63 -26.23 22.20
C ASN A 308 -20.69 -26.27 21.07
N ALA A 309 -20.38 -25.66 19.93
CA ALA A 309 -21.25 -25.67 18.77
C ALA A 309 -20.49 -26.07 17.50
N ILE A 310 -21.23 -26.70 16.59
CA ILE A 310 -20.77 -27.01 15.22
C ILE A 310 -21.30 -25.93 14.30
N CYS A 311 -20.43 -25.40 13.46
CA CYS A 311 -20.80 -24.48 12.39
C CYS A 311 -20.95 -25.23 11.06
N THR A 312 -22.09 -25.08 10.43
CA THR A 312 -22.35 -25.63 9.10
C THR A 312 -22.65 -24.48 8.13
N VAL A 313 -22.00 -24.50 6.98
CA VAL A 313 -22.26 -23.52 5.93
C VAL A 313 -23.56 -23.90 5.22
N VAL A 314 -24.52 -22.99 5.18
CA VAL A 314 -25.77 -23.11 4.43
C VAL A 314 -25.78 -22.19 3.21
N GLN A 315 -26.95 -22.04 2.56
CA GLN A 315 -27.11 -21.13 1.42
C GLN A 315 -26.53 -19.75 1.70
N ASP A 316 -26.06 -19.07 0.66
CA ASP A 316 -25.44 -17.74 0.70
C ASP A 316 -24.23 -17.62 1.63
N ARG A 317 -23.51 -18.75 1.85
CA ARG A 317 -22.32 -18.83 2.70
C ARG A 317 -22.58 -18.44 4.17
N LYS A 318 -23.83 -18.54 4.61
CA LYS A 318 -24.25 -18.23 5.99
C LYS A 318 -23.90 -19.36 6.96
N ALA A 319 -23.71 -18.98 8.23
CA ALA A 319 -23.46 -19.91 9.29
C ALA A 319 -24.77 -20.44 9.89
N LYS A 320 -24.88 -21.77 10.01
CA LYS A 320 -25.89 -22.43 10.84
C LYS A 320 -25.18 -23.09 12.01
N CYS A 321 -25.46 -22.61 13.22
CA CYS A 321 -24.90 -23.13 14.44
C CYS A 321 -25.79 -24.22 15.02
N THR A 322 -25.19 -25.35 15.43
CA THR A 322 -25.88 -26.46 16.11
C THR A 322 -25.10 -26.80 17.38
N CYS A 323 -25.75 -26.73 18.53
CA CYS A 323 -25.13 -27.10 19.81
C CYS A 323 -24.77 -28.58 19.81
N LEU A 324 -23.61 -28.92 20.39
CA LEU A 324 -23.28 -30.29 20.70
C LEU A 324 -24.26 -30.80 21.78
N LYS A 325 -24.84 -31.97 21.52
CA LYS A 325 -25.57 -32.66 22.56
C LYS A 325 -24.55 -33.21 23.59
N VAL A 326 -24.63 -32.74 24.81
CA VAL A 326 -23.87 -33.28 25.94
C VAL A 326 -24.56 -34.54 26.43
#